data_2b387ffa0b618c02673dcdc76560b285
#
_entry.id   2b387ffa0b618c02673dcdc76560b285
#
_cell.length_a   1.000
_cell.length_b   1.000
_cell.length_c   1.000
_cell.angle_alpha   90.00
_cell.angle_beta   90.00
_cell.angle_gamma   90.00
#
_symmetry.space_group_name_H-M   'P 1'
#
loop_
_entity.id
_entity.type
_entity.pdbx_description
1 polymer ?
#
loop_
_entity_poly.entity_id
_entity_poly.type
_entity_poly.pdbx_seq_one_letter_code
_entity_poly.pdbx_strand_id
1 'polypeptide(L)'
;DKIIQFLFPKEKIAPSSVRLFILWITLPSILLISIAIIFLKNQTRPIVNLSKAAERFGKGDYINEIRPSGASEIRKAAYEFDRMVKRINRHLNQRTEMLSGISHDLRTPLTRLKLQLAMLEQKELSKKMSADIDEMESMLNNYLQFAKSQVQEESTAINIKEFFEEIR
;
A
#
# COMPACT_ATOMS: atom_id res chain seq x y z
N ASP A 1 88.45 1.34 35.04
CA ASP A 1 87.18 1.02 34.40
C ASP A 1 86.05 1.25 35.41
N LYS A 2 85.27 2.38 35.22
CA LYS A 2 84.07 2.67 36.04
C LYS A 2 82.90 2.16 35.27
N ILE A 3 82.35 1.03 35.75
CA ILE A 3 81.06 0.52 35.21
C ILE A 3 79.94 1.32 35.82
N ILE A 4 79.23 2.13 35.02
CA ILE A 4 78.06 2.86 35.43
C ILE A 4 76.85 1.93 35.21
N GLN A 5 76.31 1.36 36.28
CA GLN A 5 75.05 0.60 36.20
C GLN A 5 73.83 1.56 36.26
N PHE A 6 73.13 1.68 35.18
CA PHE A 6 71.82 2.37 35.17
C PHE A 6 70.73 1.42 35.67
N LEU A 7 70.28 1.59 36.90
CA LEU A 7 69.14 0.93 37.46
C LEU A 7 67.87 1.70 37.05
N PHE A 8 67.21 1.16 36.04
CA PHE A 8 65.83 1.64 35.72
C PHE A 8 64.80 0.94 36.60
N PRO A 9 63.97 1.66 37.35
CA PRO A 9 62.92 1.03 38.14
C PRO A 9 61.88 0.42 37.25
N LYS A 10 61.80 -0.90 37.19
CA LYS A 10 60.93 -1.72 36.37
C LYS A 10 59.44 -1.63 36.78
N GLU A 11 59.14 -0.99 37.91
CA GLU A 11 57.80 -1.02 38.52
C GLU A 11 56.83 0.10 38.09
N LYS A 12 57.28 1.08 37.35
CA LYS A 12 56.41 2.21 36.95
C LYS A 12 55.81 2.14 35.54
N ILE A 13 56.00 1.11 34.78
CA ILE A 13 55.53 1.04 33.37
C ILE A 13 54.40 0.01 33.21
N ALA A 14 53.72 -0.37 34.30
CA ALA A 14 52.84 -1.44 33.99
C ALA A 14 51.37 -1.19 34.35
N PRO A 15 50.56 -1.66 35.17
CA PRO A 15 49.23 -2.10 34.65
C PRO A 15 48.16 -1.01 34.59
N SER A 16 48.38 0.18 35.12
CA SER A 16 47.35 1.25 35.08
C SER A 16 47.19 1.88 33.69
N SER A 17 48.29 1.99 32.93
CA SER A 17 48.24 2.57 31.58
C SER A 17 47.51 1.67 30.58
N VAL A 18 47.67 0.35 30.69
CA VAL A 18 46.98 -0.60 29.78
C VAL A 18 45.48 -0.63 30.02
N ARG A 19 45.04 -0.61 31.27
CA ARG A 19 43.59 -0.54 31.59
C ARG A 19 42.95 0.76 31.14
N LEU A 20 43.61 1.88 31.37
CA LEU A 20 43.15 3.19 30.88
C LEU A 20 43.15 3.23 29.35
N PHE A 21 44.11 2.66 28.68
CA PHE A 21 44.20 2.59 27.22
C PHE A 21 43.05 1.76 26.65
N ILE A 22 42.74 0.60 27.22
CA ILE A 22 41.62 -0.24 26.83
C ILE A 22 40.30 0.55 27.03
N LEU A 23 40.11 1.22 28.17
CA LEU A 23 38.92 2.00 28.47
C LEU A 23 38.74 3.19 27.50
N TRP A 24 39.85 3.84 27.14
CA TRP A 24 39.88 4.95 26.20
C TRP A 24 39.50 4.55 24.78
N ILE A 25 39.75 3.31 24.38
CA ILE A 25 39.35 2.78 23.05
C ILE A 25 37.96 2.20 23.10
N THR A 26 37.60 1.43 24.14
CA THR A 26 36.33 0.71 24.17
C THR A 26 35.11 1.66 24.35
N LEU A 27 35.24 2.68 25.20
CA LEU A 27 34.15 3.58 25.50
C LEU A 27 33.70 4.43 24.28
N PRO A 28 34.61 5.08 23.52
CA PRO A 28 34.25 5.76 22.27
C PRO A 28 33.78 4.79 21.20
N SER A 29 34.32 3.58 21.12
CA SER A 29 33.88 2.57 20.14
C SER A 29 32.42 2.15 20.38
N ILE A 30 32.05 1.87 21.63
CA ILE A 30 30.68 1.54 22.00
C ILE A 30 29.74 2.71 21.68
N LEU A 31 30.16 3.93 21.99
CA LEU A 31 29.38 5.14 21.70
C LEU A 31 29.14 5.29 20.18
N LEU A 32 30.17 5.17 19.37
CA LEU A 32 30.09 5.27 17.91
C LEU A 32 29.19 4.17 17.31
N ILE A 33 29.33 2.93 17.77
CA ILE A 33 28.49 1.81 17.35
C ILE A 33 27.02 2.09 17.71
N SER A 34 26.76 2.59 18.91
CA SER A 34 25.39 2.92 19.34
C SER A 34 24.77 4.01 18.45
N ILE A 35 25.51 5.07 18.17
CA ILE A 35 25.10 6.13 17.26
C ILE A 35 24.83 5.58 15.85
N ALA A 36 25.73 4.73 15.34
CA ALA A 36 25.59 4.12 14.03
C ALA A 36 24.32 3.24 13.93
N ILE A 37 24.03 2.44 14.95
CA ILE A 37 22.84 1.59 15.02
C ILE A 37 21.57 2.45 15.02
N ILE A 38 21.51 3.50 15.84
CA ILE A 38 20.37 4.42 15.90
C ILE A 38 20.16 5.10 14.54
N PHE A 39 21.24 5.58 13.93
CA PHE A 39 21.21 6.23 12.63
C PHE A 39 20.70 5.28 11.54
N LEU A 40 21.25 4.06 11.42
CA LEU A 40 20.81 3.04 10.47
C LEU A 40 19.32 2.68 10.68
N LYS A 41 18.90 2.48 11.92
CA LYS A 41 17.51 2.15 12.24
C LYS A 41 16.55 3.28 11.82
N ASN A 42 16.97 4.53 12.01
CA ASN A 42 16.18 5.69 11.60
C ASN A 42 16.11 5.86 10.08
N GLN A 43 17.14 5.46 9.35
CA GLN A 43 17.18 5.47 7.88
C GLN A 43 16.38 4.33 7.25
N THR A 44 16.37 3.14 7.89
CA THR A 44 15.74 1.95 7.31
C THR A 44 14.22 1.94 7.50
N ARG A 45 13.72 2.49 8.60
CA ARG A 45 12.27 2.54 8.89
C ARG A 45 11.41 3.15 7.77
N PRO A 46 11.75 4.31 7.20
CA PRO A 46 10.97 4.90 6.12
C PRO A 46 10.90 4.02 4.87
N ILE A 47 11.99 3.31 4.55
CA ILE A 47 12.05 2.38 3.40
C ILE A 47 11.12 1.20 3.63
N VAL A 48 11.14 0.60 4.82
CA VAL A 48 10.24 -0.50 5.19
C VAL A 48 8.78 -0.04 5.16
N ASN A 49 8.48 1.17 5.62
CA ASN A 49 7.13 1.72 5.58
C ASN A 49 6.65 1.92 4.14
N LEU A 50 7.51 2.43 3.26
CA LEU A 50 7.18 2.60 1.84
C LEU A 50 6.95 1.23 1.17
N SER A 51 7.79 0.22 1.48
CA SER A 51 7.61 -1.14 0.98
C SER A 51 6.28 -1.77 1.42
N LYS A 52 5.92 -1.61 2.69
CA LYS A 52 4.62 -2.08 3.21
C LYS A 52 3.44 -1.34 2.56
N ALA A 53 3.56 -0.05 2.31
CA ALA A 53 2.56 0.71 1.59
C ALA A 53 2.40 0.18 0.16
N ALA A 54 3.51 -0.09 -0.54
CA ALA A 54 3.48 -0.66 -1.89
C ALA A 54 2.84 -2.07 -1.91
N GLU A 55 3.15 -2.91 -0.92
CA GLU A 55 2.54 -4.24 -0.78
C GLU A 55 1.03 -4.15 -0.55
N ARG A 56 0.59 -3.28 0.35
CA ARG A 56 -0.85 -3.08 0.63
C ARG A 56 -1.58 -2.56 -0.61
N PHE A 57 -1.02 -1.57 -1.29
CA PHE A 57 -1.59 -1.06 -2.54
C PHE A 57 -1.68 -2.15 -3.61
N GLY A 58 -0.66 -3.02 -3.74
CA GLY A 58 -0.68 -4.14 -4.67
C GLY A 58 -1.71 -5.22 -4.33
N LYS A 59 -2.15 -5.31 -3.06
CA LYS A 59 -3.24 -6.19 -2.60
C LYS A 59 -4.63 -5.57 -2.77
N GLY A 60 -4.73 -4.34 -3.26
CA GLY A 60 -6.00 -3.62 -3.42
C GLY A 60 -6.42 -2.80 -2.20
N ASP A 61 -5.64 -2.80 -1.11
CA ASP A 61 -5.96 -2.02 0.07
C ASP A 61 -5.98 -0.52 -0.25
N TYR A 62 -7.01 0.18 0.23
CA TYR A 62 -7.06 1.63 0.11
C TYR A 62 -6.00 2.29 1.01
N ILE A 63 -5.10 3.06 0.43
CA ILE A 63 -4.08 3.82 1.15
C ILE A 63 -4.49 5.29 1.18
N ASN A 64 -4.90 5.76 2.36
CA ASN A 64 -5.37 7.15 2.53
C ASN A 64 -4.24 8.18 2.41
N GLU A 65 -3.10 7.93 3.02
CA GLU A 65 -2.00 8.88 3.06
C GLU A 65 -0.66 8.18 3.33
N ILE A 66 0.33 8.50 2.50
CA ILE A 66 1.70 8.08 2.71
C ILE A 66 2.46 9.29 3.25
N ARG A 67 2.93 9.19 4.51
CA ARG A 67 3.70 10.27 5.13
C ARG A 67 5.18 10.17 4.75
N PRO A 68 5.69 11.07 3.90
CA PRO A 68 7.08 11.05 3.51
C PRO A 68 7.99 11.34 4.71
N SER A 69 8.92 10.42 5.02
CA SER A 69 9.86 10.56 6.14
C SER A 69 11.24 10.01 5.76
N GLY A 70 12.26 10.35 6.55
CA GLY A 70 13.63 9.89 6.32
C GLY A 70 14.47 10.85 5.47
N ALA A 71 15.52 10.33 4.84
CA ALA A 71 16.42 11.07 3.97
C ALA A 71 15.69 11.71 2.78
N SER A 72 16.29 12.74 2.17
CA SER A 72 15.70 13.51 1.07
C SER A 72 15.24 12.63 -0.09
N GLU A 73 16.07 11.64 -0.45
CA GLU A 73 15.82 10.70 -1.56
C GLU A 73 14.63 9.81 -1.26
N ILE A 74 14.53 9.31 -0.02
CA ILE A 74 13.42 8.46 0.43
C ILE A 74 12.12 9.25 0.51
N ARG A 75 12.18 10.50 0.99
CA ARG A 75 11.01 11.39 1.00
C ARG A 75 10.50 11.67 -0.40
N LYS A 76 11.43 11.91 -1.35
CA LYS A 76 11.07 12.13 -2.76
C LYS A 76 10.43 10.87 -3.36
N ALA A 77 11.00 9.68 -3.10
CA ALA A 77 10.42 8.42 -3.55
C ALA A 77 9.01 8.19 -2.98
N ALA A 78 8.81 8.44 -1.69
CA ALA A 78 7.51 8.34 -1.03
C ALA A 78 6.49 9.32 -1.61
N TYR A 79 6.90 10.55 -1.92
CA TYR A 79 6.04 11.55 -2.55
C TYR A 79 5.62 11.14 -3.97
N GLU A 80 6.56 10.66 -4.79
CA GLU A 80 6.22 10.21 -6.15
C GLU A 80 5.36 8.95 -6.12
N PHE A 81 5.57 8.05 -5.15
CA PHE A 81 4.70 6.91 -4.94
C PHE A 81 3.27 7.33 -4.55
N ASP A 82 3.11 8.29 -3.62
CA ASP A 82 1.80 8.84 -3.26
C ASP A 82 1.08 9.47 -4.47
N ARG A 83 1.83 10.23 -5.29
CA ARG A 83 1.29 10.79 -6.55
C ARG A 83 0.83 9.70 -7.52
N MET A 84 1.59 8.63 -7.64
CA MET A 84 1.24 7.48 -8.48
C MET A 84 -0.05 6.82 -7.99
N VAL A 85 -0.16 6.52 -6.70
CA VAL A 85 -1.36 5.94 -6.08
C VAL A 85 -2.58 6.83 -6.33
N LYS A 86 -2.48 8.13 -6.08
CA LYS A 86 -3.57 9.10 -6.32
C LYS A 86 -3.98 9.15 -7.80
N ARG A 87 -3.02 9.04 -8.72
CA ARG A 87 -3.30 9.02 -10.17
C ARG A 87 -4.04 7.74 -10.55
N ILE A 88 -3.59 6.58 -10.09
CA ILE A 88 -4.23 5.29 -10.37
C ILE A 88 -5.67 5.30 -9.84
N ASN A 89 -5.89 5.70 -8.59
CA ASN A 89 -7.22 5.79 -8.00
C ASN A 89 -8.14 6.74 -8.79
N ARG A 90 -7.62 7.88 -9.24
CA ARG A 90 -8.39 8.80 -10.10
C ARG A 90 -8.78 8.14 -11.41
N HIS A 91 -7.89 7.41 -12.08
CA HIS A 91 -8.21 6.71 -13.31
C HIS A 91 -9.25 5.60 -13.10
N LEU A 92 -9.16 4.86 -11.99
CA LEU A 92 -10.16 3.85 -11.65
C LEU A 92 -11.53 4.48 -11.42
N ASN A 93 -11.60 5.58 -10.68
CA ASN A 93 -12.86 6.31 -10.45
C ASN A 93 -13.44 6.88 -11.74
N GLN A 94 -12.62 7.51 -12.59
CA GLN A 94 -13.07 8.02 -13.89
C GLN A 94 -13.61 6.90 -14.77
N ARG A 95 -12.95 5.73 -14.78
CA ARG A 95 -13.45 4.56 -15.52
C ARG A 95 -14.82 4.11 -15.02
N THR A 96 -15.00 4.08 -13.70
CA THR A 96 -16.28 3.68 -13.08
C THR A 96 -17.39 4.70 -13.37
N GLU A 97 -17.10 6.00 -13.31
CA GLU A 97 -18.03 7.06 -13.67
C GLU A 97 -18.43 6.98 -15.16
N MET A 98 -17.46 6.79 -16.05
CA MET A 98 -17.70 6.62 -17.48
C MET A 98 -18.61 5.43 -17.76
N LEU A 99 -18.32 4.28 -17.14
CA LEU A 99 -19.15 3.08 -17.30
C LEU A 99 -20.57 3.30 -16.75
N SER A 100 -20.70 4.01 -15.63
CA SER A 100 -22.02 4.37 -15.07
C SER A 100 -22.81 5.28 -16.02
N GLY A 101 -22.14 6.27 -16.63
CA GLY A 101 -22.74 7.16 -17.63
C GLY A 101 -23.20 6.40 -18.87
N ILE A 102 -22.33 5.55 -19.44
CA ILE A 102 -22.68 4.73 -20.62
C ILE A 102 -23.87 3.83 -20.33
N SER A 103 -23.94 3.23 -19.13
CA SER A 103 -25.08 2.39 -18.76
C SER A 103 -26.39 3.16 -18.69
N HIS A 104 -26.35 4.36 -18.10
CA HIS A 104 -27.52 5.23 -18.08
C HIS A 104 -27.98 5.57 -19.50
N ASP A 105 -27.05 5.92 -20.38
CA ASP A 105 -27.34 6.32 -21.75
C ASP A 105 -27.79 5.14 -22.62
N LEU A 106 -27.38 3.91 -22.32
CA LEU A 106 -27.87 2.71 -22.97
C LEU A 106 -29.26 2.27 -22.48
N ARG A 107 -29.61 2.55 -21.22
CA ARG A 107 -30.94 2.21 -20.68
C ARG A 107 -32.07 2.93 -21.41
N THR A 108 -31.86 4.18 -21.79
CA THR A 108 -32.85 4.99 -22.51
C THR A 108 -33.28 4.38 -23.85
N PRO A 109 -32.36 4.00 -24.79
CA PRO A 109 -32.78 3.35 -26.05
C PRO A 109 -33.34 1.95 -25.82
N LEU A 110 -32.86 1.17 -24.84
CA LEU A 110 -33.41 -0.13 -24.50
C LEU A 110 -34.87 -0.02 -24.04
N THR A 111 -35.17 0.94 -23.19
CA THR A 111 -36.57 1.23 -22.76
C THR A 111 -37.41 1.64 -23.94
N ARG A 112 -36.91 2.47 -24.86
CA ARG A 112 -37.62 2.85 -26.06
C ARG A 112 -37.93 1.66 -26.99
N LEU A 113 -36.94 0.74 -27.15
CA LEU A 113 -37.13 -0.49 -27.89
C LEU A 113 -38.20 -1.39 -27.26
N LYS A 114 -38.20 -1.55 -25.95
CA LYS A 114 -39.30 -2.27 -25.23
C LYS A 114 -40.66 -1.69 -25.49
N LEU A 115 -40.78 -0.36 -25.43
CA LEU A 115 -42.07 0.32 -25.74
C LEU A 115 -42.51 0.09 -27.18
N GLN A 116 -41.59 0.15 -28.17
CA GLN A 116 -41.89 -0.13 -29.57
C GLN A 116 -42.32 -1.58 -29.78
N LEU A 117 -41.67 -2.53 -29.13
CA LEU A 117 -42.01 -3.95 -29.18
C LEU A 117 -43.40 -4.21 -28.59
N ALA A 118 -43.76 -3.51 -27.50
CA ALA A 118 -45.10 -3.64 -26.90
C ALA A 118 -46.24 -3.18 -27.83
N MET A 119 -45.94 -2.35 -28.83
CA MET A 119 -46.89 -1.86 -29.83
C MET A 119 -47.03 -2.77 -31.06
N LEU A 120 -46.20 -3.83 -31.18
CA LEU A 120 -46.27 -4.76 -32.30
C LEU A 120 -47.45 -5.74 -32.15
N GLU A 121 -48.17 -5.99 -33.25
CA GLU A 121 -49.27 -6.96 -33.29
C GLU A 121 -48.80 -8.42 -33.14
N GLN A 122 -47.59 -8.71 -33.54
CA GLN A 122 -46.99 -10.07 -33.48
C GLN A 122 -46.50 -10.37 -32.04
N LYS A 123 -47.41 -10.80 -31.20
CA LYS A 123 -47.17 -11.03 -29.74
C LYS A 123 -46.02 -12.01 -29.45
N GLU A 124 -45.89 -13.11 -30.23
CA GLU A 124 -44.82 -14.10 -30.00
C GLU A 124 -43.43 -13.54 -30.30
N LEU A 125 -43.29 -12.80 -31.42
CA LEU A 125 -42.04 -12.19 -31.80
C LEU A 125 -41.66 -11.07 -30.83
N SER A 126 -42.61 -10.22 -30.46
CA SER A 126 -42.45 -9.14 -29.48
C SER A 126 -41.99 -9.69 -28.13
N LYS A 127 -42.54 -10.81 -27.64
CA LYS A 127 -42.17 -11.45 -26.38
C LYS A 127 -40.73 -11.97 -26.40
N LYS A 128 -40.28 -12.63 -27.50
CA LYS A 128 -38.90 -13.09 -27.65
C LYS A 128 -37.93 -11.92 -27.65
N MET A 129 -38.18 -10.89 -28.46
CA MET A 129 -37.29 -9.71 -28.53
C MET A 129 -37.27 -8.92 -27.22
N SER A 130 -38.36 -8.87 -26.46
CA SER A 130 -38.37 -8.26 -25.14
C SER A 130 -37.51 -9.02 -24.15
N ALA A 131 -37.53 -10.35 -24.19
CA ALA A 131 -36.67 -11.17 -23.36
C ALA A 131 -35.15 -10.96 -23.68
N ASP A 132 -34.83 -10.82 -24.96
CA ASP A 132 -33.43 -10.51 -25.36
C ASP A 132 -32.99 -9.13 -24.83
N ILE A 133 -33.84 -8.13 -24.84
CA ILE A 133 -33.59 -6.80 -24.28
C ILE A 133 -33.43 -6.86 -22.76
N ASP A 134 -34.25 -7.66 -22.05
CA ASP A 134 -34.16 -7.87 -20.60
C ASP A 134 -32.81 -8.51 -20.24
N GLU A 135 -32.34 -9.48 -21.05
CA GLU A 135 -31.03 -10.10 -20.90
C GLU A 135 -29.90 -9.09 -21.10
N MET A 136 -29.97 -8.24 -22.14
CA MET A 136 -29.00 -7.16 -22.37
C MET A 136 -28.95 -6.19 -21.19
N GLU A 137 -30.08 -5.81 -20.60
CA GLU A 137 -30.15 -4.94 -19.43
C GLU A 137 -29.50 -5.59 -18.20
N SER A 138 -29.74 -6.90 -18.02
CA SER A 138 -29.12 -7.68 -16.94
C SER A 138 -27.61 -7.76 -17.12
N MET A 139 -27.12 -8.07 -18.30
CA MET A 139 -25.68 -8.10 -18.60
C MET A 139 -25.01 -6.75 -18.32
N LEU A 140 -25.64 -5.65 -18.74
CA LEU A 140 -25.15 -4.30 -18.51
C LEU A 140 -25.04 -3.98 -17.01
N ASN A 141 -26.08 -4.32 -16.23
CA ASN A 141 -26.08 -4.11 -14.78
C ASN A 141 -25.02 -4.96 -14.07
N ASN A 142 -24.84 -6.23 -14.46
CA ASN A 142 -23.81 -7.12 -13.93
C ASN A 142 -22.41 -6.59 -14.21
N TYR A 143 -22.16 -6.10 -15.43
CA TYR A 143 -20.87 -5.50 -15.79
C TYR A 143 -20.54 -4.25 -14.96
N LEU A 144 -21.56 -3.39 -14.72
CA LEU A 144 -21.39 -2.23 -13.86
C LEU A 144 -21.11 -2.60 -12.41
N GLN A 145 -21.81 -3.59 -11.89
CA GLN A 145 -21.58 -4.07 -10.52
C GLN A 145 -20.17 -4.62 -10.38
N PHE A 146 -19.70 -5.40 -11.35
CA PHE A 146 -18.34 -5.89 -11.38
C PHE A 146 -17.29 -4.76 -11.44
N ALA A 147 -17.52 -3.75 -12.28
CA ALA A 147 -16.62 -2.59 -12.37
C ALA A 147 -16.57 -1.75 -11.10
N LYS A 148 -17.68 -1.68 -10.34
CA LYS A 148 -17.75 -0.99 -9.05
C LYS A 148 -17.08 -1.79 -7.93
N SER A 149 -17.23 -3.10 -7.88
CA SER A 149 -16.63 -3.95 -6.84
C SER A 149 -15.11 -3.90 -6.89
N GLN A 150 -14.49 -3.80 -8.06
CA GLN A 150 -13.04 -3.66 -8.20
C GLN A 150 -12.46 -2.37 -7.57
N VAL A 151 -13.29 -1.34 -7.36
CA VAL A 151 -12.88 -0.05 -6.77
C VAL A 151 -13.11 -0.01 -5.26
N GLN A 152 -13.99 -0.86 -4.72
CA GLN A 152 -14.50 -0.81 -3.35
C GLN A 152 -14.20 -2.05 -2.51
N GLU A 153 -13.18 -2.83 -2.80
CA GLU A 153 -12.71 -3.85 -1.85
C GLU A 153 -12.01 -3.18 -0.66
N GLU A 154 -12.79 -2.50 0.19
CA GLU A 154 -12.37 -2.26 1.57
C GLU A 154 -12.39 -3.61 2.27
N SER A 155 -11.19 -4.08 2.67
CA SER A 155 -11.03 -5.27 3.50
C SER A 155 -11.68 -5.01 4.86
N THR A 156 -12.96 -5.36 5.00
CA THR A 156 -13.66 -5.28 6.28
C THR A 156 -13.24 -6.51 7.11
N ALA A 157 -12.66 -6.27 8.27
CA ALA A 157 -12.36 -7.34 9.21
C ALA A 157 -13.68 -7.94 9.73
N ILE A 158 -14.08 -9.10 9.19
CA ILE A 158 -15.26 -9.82 9.62
C ILE A 158 -14.87 -10.66 10.84
N ASN A 159 -15.62 -10.48 11.93
CA ASN A 159 -15.51 -11.37 13.08
C ASN A 159 -16.11 -12.75 12.72
N ILE A 160 -15.24 -13.73 12.50
CA ILE A 160 -15.62 -15.08 12.06
C ILE A 160 -16.65 -15.72 12.99
N LYS A 161 -16.65 -15.42 14.29
CA LYS A 161 -17.63 -15.96 15.24
C LYS A 161 -19.04 -15.41 15.00
N GLU A 162 -19.18 -14.09 14.78
CA GLU A 162 -20.46 -13.46 14.46
C GLU A 162 -21.02 -13.96 13.13
N PHE A 163 -20.15 -14.11 12.12
CA PHE A 163 -20.54 -14.62 10.81
C PHE A 163 -21.10 -16.04 10.86
N PHE A 164 -20.52 -16.94 11.68
CA PHE A 164 -21.04 -18.30 11.84
C PHE A 164 -22.29 -18.38 12.74
N GLU A 165 -22.55 -17.41 13.62
CA GLU A 165 -23.79 -17.34 14.40
C GLU A 165 -24.98 -16.84 13.56
N GLU A 166 -24.74 -15.98 12.58
CA GLU A 166 -25.77 -15.42 11.68
C GLU A 166 -26.25 -16.42 10.62
N ILE A 167 -25.45 -17.44 10.29
CA ILE A 167 -25.76 -18.51 9.30
C ILE A 167 -26.49 -19.71 9.95
N ARG A 168 -26.60 -19.76 11.29
CA ARG A 168 -27.22 -20.87 12.03
C ARG A 168 -28.67 -20.58 12.38
#